data_b7d4cd56667579a74f2c8e4c0ecc7a7a
#
_entry.id   b7d4cd56667579a74f2c8e4c0ecc7a7a
#
_cell.length_a   1.000
_cell.length_b   1.000
_cell.length_c   1.000
_cell.angle_alpha   90.00
_cell.angle_beta   90.00
_cell.angle_gamma   90.00
#
_symmetry.space_group_name_H-M   'P 1'
#
loop_
_entity.id
_entity.type
_entity.pdbx_description
1 polymer ?
#
loop_
_entity_poly.entity_id
_entity_poly.type
_entity_poly.pdbx_seq_one_letter_code
_entity_poly.pdbx_strand_id
1 'polypeptide(L)'
;MHDSFAMIRWSRAGISPGTSGILWSLSVAAEVVVFLLVGRPLLDRIGPAGAAMLSAGAGVVRWAVMAETAWLPAVTAIEPLHGLTFALLHLTCMRLLAQCVPRHLEATALTIYGTVGIGIATALLTLACGPIFERFGAHGFWAMAALCAAALPLALTLREPMAGSR
;
A
#
# COMPACT_ATOMS: atom_id res chain seq x y z
N MET A 1 8.13 4.07 3.86
CA MET A 1 8.08 4.56 5.25
C MET A 1 7.75 3.46 6.26
N HIS A 2 6.80 2.59 6.01
CA HIS A 2 6.46 1.49 6.93
C HIS A 2 7.69 0.64 7.29
N ASP A 3 8.36 0.08 6.31
CA ASP A 3 9.43 -0.91 6.49
C ASP A 3 10.63 -0.40 7.31
N SER A 4 10.91 0.88 7.23
CA SER A 4 12.08 1.47 7.90
C SER A 4 11.71 2.25 9.16
N PHE A 5 10.65 3.04 9.12
CA PHE A 5 10.34 4.00 10.17
C PHE A 5 9.30 3.54 11.18
N ALA A 6 8.44 2.56 10.85
CA ALA A 6 7.51 1.97 11.80
C ALA A 6 8.25 1.26 12.92
N MET A 7 9.27 0.46 12.60
CA MET A 7 10.09 -0.22 13.60
C MET A 7 10.81 0.76 14.55
N ILE A 8 11.32 1.88 14.01
CA ILE A 8 11.95 2.93 14.81
C ILE A 8 10.91 3.58 15.74
N ARG A 9 9.71 3.88 15.23
CA ARG A 9 8.62 4.43 16.03
C ARG A 9 8.20 3.51 17.16
N TRP A 10 7.99 2.23 16.85
CA TRP A 10 7.59 1.23 17.84
C TRP A 10 8.66 1.04 18.93
N SER A 11 9.92 0.97 18.53
CA SER A 11 11.05 0.90 19.47
C SER A 11 11.10 2.13 20.40
N ARG A 12 10.91 3.35 19.84
CA ARG A 12 10.84 4.60 20.64
C ARG A 12 9.62 4.63 21.58
N ALA A 13 8.54 3.94 21.24
CA ALA A 13 7.36 3.80 22.08
C ALA A 13 7.48 2.66 23.13
N GLY A 14 8.63 1.98 23.22
CA GLY A 14 8.87 0.90 24.17
C GLY A 14 8.31 -0.45 23.75
N ILE A 15 7.86 -0.62 22.49
CA ILE A 15 7.41 -1.91 21.96
C ILE A 15 8.64 -2.80 21.74
N SER A 16 8.60 -4.02 22.30
CA SER A 16 9.72 -4.95 22.21
C SER A 16 10.00 -5.39 20.77
N PRO A 17 11.23 -5.76 20.42
CA PRO A 17 11.55 -6.29 19.10
C PRO A 17 10.72 -7.52 18.71
N GLY A 18 10.44 -8.41 19.69
CA GLY A 18 9.58 -9.59 19.46
C GLY A 18 8.15 -9.19 19.08
N THR A 19 7.55 -8.24 19.81
CA THR A 19 6.21 -7.71 19.50
C THR A 19 6.20 -7.01 18.14
N SER A 20 7.22 -6.26 17.81
CA SER A 20 7.36 -5.62 16.49
C SER A 20 7.43 -6.66 15.37
N GLY A 21 8.13 -7.78 15.59
CA GLY A 21 8.17 -8.89 14.65
C GLY A 21 6.80 -9.54 14.45
N ILE A 22 5.99 -9.68 15.52
CA ILE A 22 4.61 -10.18 15.42
C ILE A 22 3.73 -9.23 14.60
N LEU A 23 3.81 -7.92 14.84
CA LEU A 23 3.09 -6.91 14.07
C LEU A 23 3.44 -6.98 12.58
N TRP A 24 4.73 -7.09 12.28
CA TRP A 24 5.20 -7.26 10.91
C TRP A 24 4.65 -8.55 10.26
N SER A 25 4.72 -9.67 10.99
CA SER A 25 4.19 -10.95 10.52
C SER A 25 2.69 -10.88 10.25
N LEU A 26 1.93 -10.11 11.05
CA LEU A 26 0.50 -9.89 10.85
C LEU A 26 0.22 -9.14 9.54
N SER A 27 1.04 -8.12 9.19
CA SER A 27 0.95 -7.43 7.92
C SER A 27 1.17 -8.37 6.73
N VAL A 28 2.23 -9.18 6.79
CA VAL A 28 2.56 -10.16 5.75
C VAL A 28 1.48 -11.24 5.64
N ALA A 29 0.96 -11.74 6.77
CA ALA A 29 -0.14 -12.70 6.76
C ALA A 29 -1.39 -12.13 6.08
N ALA A 30 -1.71 -10.85 6.35
CA ALA A 30 -2.82 -10.18 5.69
C ALA A 30 -2.61 -10.03 4.17
N GLU A 31 -1.37 -9.75 3.73
CA GLU A 31 -1.05 -9.76 2.29
C GLU A 31 -1.34 -11.12 1.66
N VAL A 32 -0.85 -12.19 2.26
CA VAL A 32 -1.05 -13.56 1.76
C VAL A 32 -2.55 -13.88 1.66
N VAL A 33 -3.33 -13.54 2.69
CA VAL A 33 -4.79 -13.72 2.69
C VAL A 33 -5.43 -12.93 1.54
N VAL A 34 -5.04 -11.68 1.34
CA VAL A 34 -5.59 -10.87 0.25
C VAL A 34 -5.16 -11.41 -1.11
N PHE A 35 -3.90 -11.79 -1.31
CA PHE A 35 -3.45 -12.36 -2.58
C PHE A 35 -4.16 -13.67 -2.94
N LEU A 36 -4.37 -14.55 -1.99
CA LEU A 36 -4.85 -15.90 -2.27
C LEU A 36 -6.38 -16.02 -2.21
N LEU A 37 -7.03 -15.32 -1.29
CA LEU A 37 -8.44 -15.58 -0.95
C LEU A 37 -9.38 -14.43 -1.24
N VAL A 38 -9.03 -13.21 -0.86
CA VAL A 38 -9.95 -12.06 -0.83
C VAL A 38 -9.80 -11.16 -2.06
N GLY A 39 -8.58 -10.94 -2.51
CA GLY A 39 -8.27 -9.85 -3.45
C GLY A 39 -8.95 -10.00 -4.81
N ARG A 40 -8.89 -11.17 -5.42
CA ARG A 40 -9.55 -11.42 -6.72
C ARG A 40 -11.07 -11.30 -6.65
N PRO A 41 -11.78 -12.00 -5.74
CA PRO A 41 -13.23 -11.84 -5.62
C PRO A 41 -13.65 -10.40 -5.31
N LEU A 42 -12.88 -9.70 -4.49
CA LEU A 42 -13.15 -8.30 -4.15
C LEU A 42 -12.96 -7.40 -5.38
N LEU A 43 -11.83 -7.54 -6.09
CA LEU A 43 -11.54 -6.79 -7.32
C LEU A 43 -12.59 -7.04 -8.40
N ASP A 44 -13.11 -8.27 -8.52
CA ASP A 44 -14.17 -8.60 -9.48
C ASP A 44 -15.51 -7.93 -9.13
N ARG A 45 -15.77 -7.70 -7.84
CA ARG A 45 -17.02 -7.04 -7.39
C ARG A 45 -16.99 -5.53 -7.51
N ILE A 46 -15.87 -4.90 -7.14
CA ILE A 46 -15.80 -3.43 -7.03
C ILE A 46 -15.04 -2.77 -8.20
N GLY A 47 -14.45 -3.58 -9.08
CA GLY A 47 -13.65 -3.11 -10.21
C GLY A 47 -12.33 -2.43 -9.82
N PRO A 48 -11.48 -2.08 -10.81
CA PRO A 48 -10.18 -1.46 -10.55
C PRO A 48 -10.25 -0.12 -9.81
N ALA A 49 -11.20 0.74 -10.17
CA ALA A 49 -11.39 2.03 -9.51
C ALA A 49 -11.78 1.84 -8.03
N GLY A 50 -12.77 0.97 -7.75
CA GLY A 50 -13.20 0.67 -6.40
C GLY A 50 -12.08 0.05 -5.54
N ALA A 51 -11.30 -0.87 -6.11
CA ALA A 51 -10.17 -1.49 -5.43
C ALA A 51 -9.06 -0.48 -5.12
N ALA A 52 -8.73 0.41 -6.08
CA ALA A 52 -7.75 1.48 -5.85
C ALA A 52 -8.23 2.49 -4.79
N MET A 53 -9.52 2.86 -4.81
CA MET A 53 -10.10 3.73 -3.77
C MET A 53 -10.07 3.08 -2.39
N LEU A 54 -10.43 1.80 -2.29
CA LEU A 54 -10.38 1.05 -1.04
C LEU A 54 -8.94 0.95 -0.50
N SER A 55 -7.98 0.68 -1.37
CA SER A 55 -6.56 0.64 -1.03
C SER A 55 -6.06 1.99 -0.53
N ALA A 56 -6.38 3.08 -1.24
CA ALA A 56 -6.00 4.43 -0.85
C ALA A 56 -6.66 4.85 0.47
N GLY A 57 -7.96 4.58 0.65
CA GLY A 57 -8.68 4.85 1.89
C GLY A 57 -8.11 4.09 3.09
N ALA A 58 -7.82 2.79 2.92
CA ALA A 58 -7.12 1.99 3.93
C ALA A 58 -5.74 2.59 4.27
N GLY A 59 -5.02 3.10 3.27
CA GLY A 59 -3.76 3.81 3.46
C GLY A 59 -3.91 5.08 4.28
N VAL A 60 -4.92 5.90 4.01
CA VAL A 60 -5.20 7.11 4.80
C VAL A 60 -5.42 6.75 6.28
N VAL A 61 -6.30 5.79 6.56
CA VAL A 61 -6.60 5.35 7.93
C VAL A 61 -5.33 4.83 8.61
N ARG A 62 -4.59 3.93 7.96
CA ARG A 62 -3.39 3.32 8.50
C ARG A 62 -2.33 4.36 8.88
N TRP A 63 -2.03 5.27 7.96
CA TRP A 63 -1.00 6.30 8.17
C TRP A 63 -1.43 7.35 9.17
N ALA A 64 -2.72 7.72 9.23
CA ALA A 64 -3.24 8.63 10.24
C ALA A 64 -3.12 8.03 11.65
N VAL A 65 -3.51 6.77 11.85
CA VAL A 65 -3.32 6.08 13.14
C VAL A 65 -1.85 5.98 13.49
N MET A 66 -0.99 5.62 12.52
CA MET A 66 0.46 5.57 12.73
C MET A 66 1.06 6.95 13.06
N ALA A 67 0.48 8.05 12.62
CA ALA A 67 0.91 9.39 12.99
C ALA A 67 0.55 9.73 14.45
N GLU A 68 -0.65 9.36 14.89
CA GLU A 68 -1.21 9.82 16.15
C GLU A 68 -0.87 8.92 17.35
N THR A 69 -0.83 7.59 17.15
CA THR A 69 -0.66 6.68 18.27
C THR A 69 0.32 5.54 18.01
N ALA A 70 0.99 5.10 19.07
CA ALA A 70 1.73 3.84 19.13
C ALA A 70 1.08 2.86 20.13
N TRP A 71 -0.19 3.09 20.51
CA TRP A 71 -0.93 2.18 21.37
C TRP A 71 -1.09 0.83 20.69
N LEU A 72 -0.56 -0.21 21.35
CA LEU A 72 -0.42 -1.54 20.72
C LEU A 72 -1.70 -2.11 20.12
N PRO A 73 -2.89 -2.02 20.78
CA PRO A 73 -4.13 -2.49 20.17
C PRO A 73 -4.51 -1.73 18.89
N ALA A 74 -4.31 -0.41 18.84
CA ALA A 74 -4.59 0.37 17.66
C ALA A 74 -3.65 0.00 16.50
N VAL A 75 -2.36 -0.13 16.78
CA VAL A 75 -1.36 -0.57 15.80
C VAL A 75 -1.70 -1.96 15.29
N THR A 76 -2.01 -2.92 16.17
CA THR A 76 -2.40 -4.28 15.79
C THR A 76 -3.65 -4.29 14.88
N ALA A 77 -4.62 -3.43 15.15
CA ALA A 77 -5.85 -3.35 14.35
C ALA A 77 -5.62 -2.82 12.93
N ILE A 78 -4.63 -1.95 12.72
CA ILE A 78 -4.35 -1.36 11.41
C ILE A 78 -3.34 -2.15 10.58
N GLU A 79 -2.53 -3.02 11.18
CA GLU A 79 -1.53 -3.79 10.44
C GLU A 79 -2.14 -4.67 9.33
N PRO A 80 -3.30 -5.35 9.51
CA PRO A 80 -3.94 -6.09 8.44
C PRO A 80 -4.37 -5.24 7.23
N LEU A 81 -4.55 -3.93 7.39
CA LEU A 81 -4.83 -3.02 6.27
C LEU A 81 -3.68 -2.99 5.24
N HIS A 82 -2.49 -3.48 5.61
CA HIS A 82 -1.38 -3.64 4.67
C HIS A 82 -1.76 -4.53 3.48
N GLY A 83 -2.50 -5.60 3.72
CA GLY A 83 -3.02 -6.45 2.65
C GLY A 83 -3.87 -5.68 1.63
N LEU A 84 -4.68 -4.71 2.08
CA LEU A 84 -5.45 -3.86 1.18
C LEU A 84 -4.57 -2.81 0.48
N THR A 85 -3.67 -2.16 1.22
CA THR A 85 -2.83 -1.09 0.67
C THR A 85 -1.77 -1.58 -0.30
N PHE A 86 -1.30 -2.81 -0.14
CA PHE A 86 -0.28 -3.40 -1.00
C PHE A 86 -0.87 -4.48 -1.92
N ALA A 87 -1.36 -5.60 -1.38
CA ALA A 87 -1.75 -6.75 -2.18
C ALA A 87 -2.94 -6.46 -3.10
N LEU A 88 -4.00 -5.79 -2.61
CA LEU A 88 -5.15 -5.45 -3.44
C LEU A 88 -4.78 -4.46 -4.54
N LEU A 89 -3.99 -3.43 -4.23
CA LEU A 89 -3.52 -2.47 -5.23
C LEU A 89 -2.63 -3.14 -6.28
N HIS A 90 -1.73 -4.03 -5.85
CA HIS A 90 -0.88 -4.79 -6.76
C HIS A 90 -1.70 -5.66 -7.71
N LEU A 91 -2.69 -6.41 -7.20
CA LEU A 91 -3.61 -7.18 -8.04
C LEU A 91 -4.37 -6.30 -9.04
N THR A 92 -4.77 -5.10 -8.61
CA THR A 92 -5.42 -4.11 -9.49
C THR A 92 -4.50 -3.68 -10.62
N CYS A 93 -3.25 -3.36 -10.31
CA CYS A 93 -2.25 -2.99 -11.31
C CYS A 93 -1.97 -4.15 -12.29
N MET A 94 -1.83 -5.37 -11.78
CA MET A 94 -1.63 -6.56 -12.63
C MET A 94 -2.82 -6.78 -13.57
N ARG A 95 -4.05 -6.63 -13.09
CA ARG A 95 -5.25 -6.74 -13.92
C ARG A 95 -5.26 -5.69 -15.03
N LEU A 96 -5.00 -4.43 -14.71
CA LEU A 96 -4.95 -3.34 -15.70
C LEU A 96 -3.84 -3.55 -16.73
N LEU A 97 -2.65 -3.98 -16.32
CA LEU A 97 -1.56 -4.31 -17.23
C LEU A 97 -1.96 -5.42 -18.20
N ALA A 98 -2.55 -6.50 -17.70
CA ALA A 98 -3.00 -7.61 -18.54
C ALA A 98 -4.11 -7.22 -19.54
N GLN A 99 -4.92 -6.20 -19.23
CA GLN A 99 -5.98 -5.71 -20.09
C GLN A 99 -5.53 -4.66 -21.10
N CYS A 100 -4.58 -3.79 -20.70
CA CYS A 100 -4.18 -2.64 -21.51
C CYS A 100 -2.95 -2.91 -22.39
N VAL A 101 -2.13 -3.91 -22.05
CA VAL A 101 -0.85 -4.15 -22.71
C VAL A 101 -0.97 -5.33 -23.68
N PRO A 102 -0.50 -5.18 -24.95
CA PRO A 102 -0.40 -6.30 -25.88
C PRO A 102 0.50 -7.42 -25.34
N ARG A 103 0.16 -8.68 -25.59
CA ARG A 103 0.88 -9.85 -25.05
C ARG A 103 2.39 -9.82 -25.28
N HIS A 104 2.83 -9.35 -26.45
CA HIS A 104 4.25 -9.29 -26.79
C HIS A 104 5.04 -8.24 -25.98
N LEU A 105 4.37 -7.33 -25.28
CA LEU A 105 4.96 -6.29 -24.42
C LEU A 105 4.74 -6.54 -22.92
N GLU A 106 4.03 -7.60 -22.55
CA GLU A 106 3.69 -7.88 -21.14
C GLU A 106 4.92 -7.95 -20.23
N ALA A 107 5.97 -8.66 -20.64
CA ALA A 107 7.21 -8.77 -19.87
C ALA A 107 7.90 -7.41 -19.68
N THR A 108 7.92 -6.57 -20.73
CA THR A 108 8.49 -5.21 -20.66
C THR A 108 7.68 -4.34 -19.73
N ALA A 109 6.35 -4.38 -19.83
CA ALA A 109 5.47 -3.60 -18.97
C ALA A 109 5.59 -4.01 -17.49
N LEU A 110 5.69 -5.30 -17.20
CA LEU A 110 5.94 -5.79 -15.84
C LEU A 110 7.30 -5.35 -15.30
N THR A 111 8.33 -5.35 -16.13
CA THR A 111 9.66 -4.86 -15.76
C THR A 111 9.63 -3.36 -15.44
N ILE A 112 8.98 -2.55 -16.27
CA ILE A 112 8.82 -1.11 -16.03
C ILE A 112 8.02 -0.87 -14.75
N TYR A 113 6.90 -1.57 -14.57
CA TYR A 113 6.09 -1.47 -13.35
C TYR A 113 6.91 -1.81 -12.10
N GLY A 114 7.63 -2.94 -12.11
CA GLY A 114 8.44 -3.36 -10.97
C GLY A 114 9.62 -2.43 -10.70
N THR A 115 10.35 -2.01 -11.74
CA THR A 115 11.57 -1.20 -11.59
C THR A 115 11.25 0.26 -11.34
N VAL A 116 10.42 0.87 -12.17
CA VAL A 116 10.11 2.31 -12.10
C VAL A 116 8.97 2.56 -11.12
N GLY A 117 7.84 1.87 -11.30
CA GLY A 117 6.64 2.10 -10.52
C GLY A 117 6.79 1.73 -9.04
N ILE A 118 7.46 0.61 -8.75
CA ILE A 118 7.69 0.19 -7.37
C ILE A 118 9.11 0.55 -6.91
N GLY A 119 10.13 0.10 -7.60
CA GLY A 119 11.52 0.19 -7.15
C GLY A 119 12.01 1.63 -6.99
N ILE A 120 12.04 2.41 -8.08
CA ILE A 120 12.54 3.80 -8.06
C ILE A 120 11.64 4.67 -7.18
N ALA A 121 10.32 4.57 -7.31
CA ALA A 121 9.40 5.35 -6.49
C ALA A 121 9.58 5.05 -4.99
N THR A 122 9.73 3.78 -4.60
CA THR A 122 10.00 3.40 -3.21
C THR A 122 11.33 3.95 -2.72
N ALA A 123 12.40 3.87 -3.52
CA ALA A 123 13.71 4.40 -3.17
C ALA A 123 13.67 5.92 -2.93
N LEU A 124 13.08 6.69 -3.87
CA LEU A 124 12.95 8.14 -3.75
C LEU A 124 12.10 8.54 -2.55
N LEU A 125 10.96 7.87 -2.34
CA LEU A 125 10.10 8.13 -1.20
C LEU A 125 10.80 7.77 0.13
N THR A 126 11.57 6.70 0.18
CA THR A 126 12.32 6.33 1.39
C THR A 126 13.38 7.38 1.72
N LEU A 127 14.10 7.88 0.71
CA LEU A 127 15.06 8.98 0.89
C LEU A 127 14.38 10.26 1.39
N ALA A 128 13.22 10.61 0.86
CA ALA A 128 12.46 11.77 1.32
C ALA A 128 11.89 11.57 2.73
N CYS A 129 11.55 10.35 3.13
CA CYS A 129 11.02 10.03 4.46
C CYS A 129 12.04 10.25 5.58
N GLY A 130 13.34 10.10 5.32
CA GLY A 130 14.39 10.32 6.31
C GLY A 130 14.31 11.71 6.95
N PRO A 131 14.52 12.80 6.19
CA PRO A 131 14.40 14.17 6.69
C PRO A 131 13.04 14.52 7.29
N ILE A 132 11.95 13.97 6.72
CA ILE A 132 10.60 14.17 7.25
C ILE A 132 10.49 13.55 8.64
N PHE A 133 10.96 12.32 8.81
CA PHE A 133 10.90 11.64 10.11
C PHE A 133 11.84 12.26 11.13
N GLU A 134 13.02 12.72 10.73
CA GLU A 134 13.94 13.45 11.61
C GLU A 134 13.33 14.75 12.14
N ARG A 135 12.65 15.50 11.27
CA ARG A 135 12.08 16.80 11.62
C ARG A 135 10.75 16.72 12.37
N PHE A 136 9.88 15.81 11.97
CA PHE A 136 8.49 15.73 12.46
C PHE A 136 8.21 14.48 13.30
N GLY A 137 9.17 13.55 13.41
CA GLY A 137 8.98 12.29 14.14
C GLY A 137 7.80 11.50 13.59
N ALA A 138 6.94 11.06 14.50
CA ALA A 138 5.74 10.29 14.16
C ALA A 138 4.76 11.05 13.26
N HIS A 139 4.62 12.37 13.43
CA HIS A 139 3.73 13.16 12.57
C HIS A 139 4.16 13.18 11.10
N GLY A 140 5.40 12.76 10.78
CA GLY A 140 5.83 12.52 9.40
C GLY A 140 4.99 11.50 8.65
N PHE A 141 4.27 10.59 9.33
CA PHE A 141 3.34 9.65 8.70
C PHE A 141 2.11 10.34 8.08
N TRP A 142 1.76 11.56 8.51
CA TRP A 142 0.74 12.36 7.84
C TRP A 142 1.07 12.69 6.39
N ALA A 143 2.36 12.79 6.03
CA ALA A 143 2.74 12.95 4.64
C ALA A 143 2.33 11.72 3.79
N MET A 144 2.42 10.52 4.36
CA MET A 144 1.96 9.30 3.69
C MET A 144 0.44 9.24 3.58
N ALA A 145 -0.27 9.66 4.64
CA ALA A 145 -1.73 9.77 4.60
C ALA A 145 -2.19 10.77 3.53
N ALA A 146 -1.52 11.92 3.41
CA ALA A 146 -1.79 12.92 2.38
C ALA A 146 -1.56 12.39 0.95
N LEU A 147 -0.49 11.62 0.72
CA LEU A 147 -0.24 10.96 -0.57
C LEU A 147 -1.35 9.95 -0.91
N CYS A 148 -1.79 9.14 0.06
CA CYS A 148 -2.90 8.22 -0.13
C CYS A 148 -4.21 8.99 -0.43
N ALA A 149 -4.48 10.09 0.28
CA ALA A 149 -5.64 10.93 0.02
C ALA A 149 -5.60 11.57 -1.38
N ALA A 150 -4.42 12.03 -1.82
CA ALA A 150 -4.23 12.57 -3.17
C ALA A 150 -4.42 11.51 -4.28
N ALA A 151 -4.22 10.23 -3.96
CA ALA A 151 -4.49 9.14 -4.89
C ALA A 151 -5.99 8.84 -5.09
N LEU A 152 -6.87 9.23 -4.16
CA LEU A 152 -8.32 8.97 -4.25
C LEU A 152 -8.95 9.54 -5.54
N PRO A 153 -8.78 10.83 -5.90
CA PRO A 153 -9.35 11.36 -7.14
C PRO A 153 -8.74 10.70 -8.38
N LEU A 154 -7.47 10.30 -8.33
CA LEU A 154 -6.83 9.57 -9.44
C LEU A 154 -7.43 8.17 -9.60
N ALA A 155 -7.78 7.49 -8.51
CA ALA A 155 -8.42 6.19 -8.56
C ALA A 155 -9.77 6.22 -9.29
N LEU A 156 -10.52 7.33 -9.21
CA LEU A 156 -11.79 7.49 -9.93
C LEU A 156 -11.62 7.56 -11.46
N THR A 157 -10.43 7.89 -11.94
CA THR A 157 -10.15 7.92 -13.39
C THR A 157 -9.83 6.55 -13.99
N LEU A 158 -9.60 5.54 -13.14
CA LEU A 158 -9.33 4.18 -13.58
C LEU A 158 -10.61 3.54 -14.13
N ARG A 159 -10.65 3.34 -15.45
CA ARG A 159 -11.75 2.66 -16.12
C ARG A 159 -11.26 1.32 -16.66
N GLU A 160 -12.11 0.31 -16.55
CA GLU A 160 -11.85 -0.91 -17.30
C GLU A 160 -11.94 -0.59 -18.81
N PRO A 161 -10.96 -1.03 -19.63
CA PRO A 161 -11.13 -0.97 -21.08
C PRO A 161 -12.42 -1.70 -21.46
N MET A 162 -13.31 -1.05 -22.22
CA MET A 162 -14.55 -1.68 -22.65
C MET A 162 -14.20 -2.98 -23.41
N ALA A 163 -14.74 -4.09 -22.93
CA ALA A 163 -14.62 -5.39 -23.58
C ALA A 163 -15.34 -5.33 -24.96
N GLY A 164 -14.64 -4.85 -25.99
CA GLY A 164 -15.30 -4.65 -27.30
C GLY A 164 -14.42 -4.24 -28.47
N SER A 165 -13.11 -4.23 -28.35
CA SER A 165 -12.23 -3.94 -29.49
C SER A 165 -11.10 -4.97 -29.62
N ARG A 166 -11.48 -6.21 -29.87
CA ARG A 166 -10.57 -7.22 -30.44
C ARG A 166 -11.14 -7.74 -31.72
#